data_61769b05ae4b68e1e2893f423dc4233e
#
_entry.id   61769b05ae4b68e1e2893f423dc4233e
#
_cell.length_a   1.000
_cell.length_b   1.000
_cell.length_c   1.000
_cell.angle_alpha   90.00
_cell.angle_beta   90.00
_cell.angle_gamma   90.00
#
_symmetry.space_group_name_H-M   'P 1'
#
loop_
_entity.id
_entity.type
_entity.pdbx_description
1 polymer ?
#
loop_
_entity_poly.entity_id
_entity_poly.type
_entity_poly.pdbx_seq_one_letter_code
_entity_poly.pdbx_strand_id
1 'polypeptide(L)'
;MAEKTSWELIESEVLLAGLRRQMLNGEKITLGRMQFEAGTKVPRHQHANEQITIIAEGTMLLTLDDREITLGKGEMILIPANVPHGAEALEETVSIEIFAPRREDWVAKSDGYLRGTK
;
A
#
# COMPACT_ATOMS: atom_id res chain seq x y z
N MET A 1 21.39 10.83 10.28
CA MET A 1 22.39 9.79 9.98
C MET A 1 21.75 8.68 9.18
N ALA A 2 22.45 8.19 8.17
CA ALA A 2 21.92 7.11 7.33
C ALA A 2 22.04 5.75 8.04
N GLU A 3 21.01 4.95 7.95
CA GLU A 3 20.95 3.63 8.55
C GLU A 3 20.55 2.59 7.51
N LYS A 4 21.19 1.43 7.55
CA LYS A 4 20.88 0.32 6.67
C LYS A 4 19.90 -0.62 7.36
N THR A 5 18.92 -1.10 6.61
CA THR A 5 18.00 -2.13 7.06
C THR A 5 17.64 -3.06 5.91
N SER A 6 16.77 -4.01 6.16
CA SER A 6 16.25 -4.92 5.13
C SER A 6 14.84 -5.33 5.51
N TRP A 7 14.09 -5.85 4.53
CA TRP A 7 12.73 -6.34 4.82
C TRP A 7 12.72 -7.43 5.89
N GLU A 8 13.76 -8.26 5.96
CA GLU A 8 13.87 -9.29 6.98
C GLU A 8 13.91 -8.74 8.41
N LEU A 9 14.41 -7.52 8.57
CA LEU A 9 14.54 -6.88 9.88
C LEU A 9 13.36 -6.00 10.25
N ILE A 10 12.42 -5.80 9.31
CA ILE A 10 11.24 -4.96 9.54
C ILE A 10 10.06 -5.86 9.90
N GLU A 11 9.42 -5.54 11.03
CA GLU A 11 8.26 -6.27 11.49
C GLU A 11 7.14 -6.26 10.46
N SER A 12 6.52 -7.44 10.24
CA SER A 12 5.38 -7.58 9.36
C SER A 12 4.10 -7.57 10.20
N GLU A 13 3.16 -6.71 9.83
CA GLU A 13 1.85 -6.64 10.49
C GLU A 13 0.81 -7.36 9.67
N VAL A 14 -0.05 -8.14 10.32
CA VAL A 14 -1.26 -8.66 9.67
C VAL A 14 -2.35 -7.62 9.88
N LEU A 15 -2.83 -7.01 8.80
CA LEU A 15 -3.84 -5.96 8.86
C LEU A 15 -5.25 -6.54 8.86
N LEU A 16 -5.48 -7.47 7.94
CA LEU A 16 -6.70 -8.26 7.85
C LEU A 16 -6.32 -9.60 7.22
N ALA A 17 -7.27 -10.52 7.11
CA ALA A 17 -7.00 -11.81 6.49
C ALA A 17 -6.47 -11.60 5.07
N GLY A 18 -5.29 -12.14 4.78
CA GLY A 18 -4.67 -12.06 3.46
C GLY A 18 -3.88 -10.80 3.17
N LEU A 19 -3.73 -9.88 4.13
CA LEU A 19 -2.98 -8.64 3.91
C LEU A 19 -1.95 -8.42 5.01
N ARG A 20 -0.68 -8.34 4.61
CA ARG A 20 0.44 -8.02 5.50
C ARG A 20 1.15 -6.77 5.04
N ARG A 21 1.70 -6.03 5.97
CA ARG A 21 2.42 -4.79 5.69
C ARG A 21 3.72 -4.71 6.48
N GLN A 22 4.76 -4.26 5.80
CA GLN A 22 6.02 -3.81 6.41
C GLN A 22 6.21 -2.37 5.99
N MET A 23 6.77 -1.54 6.86
CA MET A 23 6.98 -0.13 6.52
C MET A 23 8.28 0.41 7.08
N LEU A 24 8.84 1.37 6.35
CA LEU A 24 9.99 2.15 6.77
C LEU A 24 9.60 3.62 6.64
N ASN A 25 9.72 4.35 7.73
CA ASN A 25 9.32 5.76 7.79
C ASN A 25 10.52 6.67 7.94
N GLY A 26 10.59 7.69 7.07
CA GLY A 26 11.48 8.83 7.24
C GLY A 26 10.73 9.97 7.91
N GLU A 27 11.29 11.17 7.87
CA GLU A 27 10.60 12.36 8.35
C GLU A 27 9.44 12.76 7.43
N LYS A 28 9.63 12.60 6.12
CA LYS A 28 8.72 13.13 5.09
C LYS A 28 8.17 12.06 4.17
N ILE A 29 8.60 10.81 4.32
CA ILE A 29 8.16 9.74 3.43
C ILE A 29 7.87 8.47 4.23
N THR A 30 6.99 7.64 3.65
CA THR A 30 6.76 6.27 4.10
C THR A 30 6.99 5.36 2.92
N LEU A 31 7.77 4.30 3.14
CA LEU A 31 7.93 3.19 2.21
C LEU A 31 7.20 1.99 2.80
N GLY A 32 6.29 1.40 2.03
CA GLY A 32 5.55 0.22 2.46
C GLY A 32 5.78 -0.95 1.52
N ARG A 33 5.79 -2.15 2.08
CA ARG A 33 5.76 -3.39 1.31
C ARG A 33 4.52 -4.15 1.75
N MET A 34 3.61 -4.36 0.80
CA MET A 34 2.32 -5.00 1.07
C MET A 34 2.30 -6.37 0.41
N GLN A 35 1.87 -7.38 1.15
CA GLN A 35 1.71 -8.73 0.63
C GLN A 35 0.24 -9.11 0.69
N PHE A 36 -0.33 -9.46 -0.47
CA PHE A 36 -1.74 -9.76 -0.63
C PHE A 36 -1.92 -11.21 -1.07
N GLU A 37 -2.80 -11.94 -0.41
CA GLU A 37 -3.31 -13.19 -0.96
C GLU A 37 -4.30 -12.86 -2.09
N ALA A 38 -4.46 -13.78 -3.04
CA ALA A 38 -5.41 -13.63 -4.13
C ALA A 38 -6.81 -13.31 -3.59
N GLY A 39 -7.47 -12.33 -4.18
CA GLY A 39 -8.82 -11.92 -3.81
C GLY A 39 -8.90 -10.91 -2.68
N THR A 40 -7.79 -10.55 -2.07
CA THR A 40 -7.76 -9.53 -1.00
C THR A 40 -8.09 -8.17 -1.58
N LYS A 41 -8.95 -7.43 -0.90
CA LYS A 41 -9.41 -6.11 -1.34
C LYS A 41 -9.05 -5.04 -0.34
N VAL A 42 -8.60 -3.90 -0.87
CA VAL A 42 -8.46 -2.66 -0.11
C VAL A 42 -9.65 -1.80 -0.48
N PRO A 43 -10.50 -1.42 0.50
CA PRO A 43 -11.69 -0.63 0.21
C PRO A 43 -11.33 0.76 -0.34
N ARG A 44 -12.27 1.36 -1.04
CA ARG A 44 -12.13 2.70 -1.59
C ARG A 44 -11.85 3.70 -0.47
N HIS A 45 -10.81 4.49 -0.63
CA HIS A 45 -10.38 5.49 0.35
C HIS A 45 -9.62 6.60 -0.36
N GLN A 46 -9.34 7.67 0.37
CA GLN A 46 -8.47 8.75 -0.11
C GLN A 46 -7.66 9.28 1.06
N HIS A 47 -6.52 9.88 0.73
CA HIS A 47 -5.63 10.49 1.73
C HIS A 47 -4.87 11.64 1.12
N ALA A 48 -4.36 12.52 1.98
CA ALA A 48 -3.62 13.70 1.55
C ALA A 48 -2.23 13.38 1.01
N ASN A 49 -1.76 12.16 1.20
CA ASN A 49 -0.44 11.74 0.71
C ASN A 49 -0.49 11.49 -0.80
N GLU A 50 0.54 11.92 -1.49
CA GLU A 50 0.82 11.47 -2.85
C GLU A 50 1.36 10.05 -2.74
N GLN A 51 1.03 9.18 -3.69
CA GLN A 51 1.37 7.77 -3.61
C GLN A 51 1.93 7.27 -4.94
N ILE A 52 2.99 6.47 -4.86
CA ILE A 52 3.44 5.66 -6.00
C ILE A 52 3.30 4.20 -5.58
N THR A 53 2.62 3.42 -6.42
CA THR A 53 2.47 1.98 -6.23
C THR A 53 3.22 1.26 -7.33
N ILE A 54 4.10 0.33 -6.94
CA ILE A 54 4.90 -0.49 -7.86
C ILE A 54 4.56 -1.95 -7.58
N ILE A 55 4.21 -2.71 -8.60
CA ILE A 55 3.94 -4.14 -8.43
C ILE A 55 5.25 -4.91 -8.58
N ALA A 56 5.72 -5.49 -7.48
CA ALA A 56 6.93 -6.30 -7.47
C ALA A 56 6.66 -7.73 -7.94
N GLU A 57 5.49 -8.27 -7.58
CA GLU A 57 5.04 -9.61 -7.97
C GLU A 57 3.52 -9.60 -8.07
N GLY A 58 2.96 -10.37 -9.01
CA GLY A 58 1.53 -10.56 -9.11
C GLY A 58 0.82 -9.54 -9.99
N THR A 59 -0.48 -9.39 -9.76
CA THR A 59 -1.36 -8.54 -10.56
C THR A 59 -2.40 -7.88 -9.66
N MET A 60 -2.56 -6.58 -9.80
CA MET A 60 -3.50 -5.82 -8.98
C MET A 60 -4.45 -5.01 -9.87
N LEU A 61 -5.74 -5.08 -9.55
CA LEU A 61 -6.76 -4.24 -10.15
C LEU A 61 -6.92 -3.02 -9.26
N LEU A 62 -6.65 -1.83 -9.80
CA LEU A 62 -6.85 -0.57 -9.11
C LEU A 62 -8.12 0.08 -9.61
N THR A 63 -8.97 0.51 -8.66
CA THR A 63 -10.14 1.32 -8.96
C THR A 63 -9.79 2.75 -8.56
N LEU A 64 -9.74 3.62 -9.56
CA LEU A 64 -9.55 5.04 -9.35
C LEU A 64 -10.91 5.74 -9.45
N ASP A 65 -10.92 7.04 -9.28
CA ASP A 65 -12.13 7.85 -9.21
C ASP A 65 -13.22 7.40 -10.21
N ASP A 66 -12.89 7.26 -11.50
CA ASP A 66 -13.83 6.98 -12.57
C ASP A 66 -13.40 5.84 -13.49
N ARG A 67 -12.36 5.07 -13.13
CA ARG A 67 -11.84 4.04 -14.02
C ARG A 67 -11.12 2.93 -13.25
N GLU A 68 -10.89 1.83 -13.95
CA GLU A 68 -10.11 0.71 -13.44
C GLU A 68 -8.82 0.58 -14.24
N ILE A 69 -7.73 0.24 -13.54
CA ILE A 69 -6.43 0.01 -14.14
C ILE A 69 -5.87 -1.28 -13.57
N THR A 70 -5.41 -2.17 -14.44
CA THR A 70 -4.74 -3.40 -14.02
C THR A 70 -3.23 -3.20 -14.12
N LEU A 71 -2.53 -3.47 -13.01
CA LEU A 71 -1.07 -3.40 -12.96
C LEU A 71 -0.49 -4.78 -12.78
N GLY A 72 0.46 -5.13 -13.62
CA GLY A 72 1.25 -6.35 -13.49
C GLY A 72 2.65 -6.07 -13.00
N LYS A 73 3.43 -7.14 -12.83
CA LYS A 73 4.81 -7.07 -12.34
C LYS A 73 5.63 -6.03 -13.11
N GLY A 74 6.28 -5.14 -12.37
CA GLY A 74 7.14 -4.10 -12.93
C GLY A 74 6.39 -2.84 -13.33
N GLU A 75 5.07 -2.86 -13.31
CA GLU A 75 4.27 -1.68 -13.64
C GLU A 75 4.02 -0.84 -12.39
N MET A 76 3.80 0.45 -12.59
CA MET A 76 3.61 1.39 -11.48
C MET A 76 2.65 2.50 -11.84
N ILE A 77 2.11 3.12 -10.83
CA ILE A 77 1.17 4.23 -11.00
C ILE A 77 1.45 5.31 -9.96
N LEU A 78 1.28 6.57 -10.37
CA LEU A 78 1.28 7.72 -9.46
C LEU A 78 -0.18 8.09 -9.18
N ILE A 79 -0.54 8.08 -7.91
CA ILE A 79 -1.87 8.48 -7.45
C ILE A 79 -1.74 9.83 -6.74
N PRO A 80 -2.34 10.89 -7.30
CA PRO A 80 -2.27 12.21 -6.67
C PRO A 80 -2.98 12.25 -5.31
N ALA A 81 -2.64 13.25 -4.51
CA ALA A 81 -3.28 13.49 -3.22
C ALA A 81 -4.80 13.59 -3.39
N ASN A 82 -5.53 12.97 -2.47
CA ASN A 82 -7.00 13.06 -2.36
C ASN A 82 -7.79 12.48 -3.53
N VAL A 83 -7.16 11.65 -4.38
CA VAL A 83 -7.89 10.91 -5.42
C VAL A 83 -8.41 9.60 -4.80
N PRO A 84 -9.74 9.39 -4.79
CA PRO A 84 -10.29 8.14 -4.27
C PRO A 84 -9.79 6.92 -5.04
N HIS A 85 -9.40 5.89 -4.32
CA HIS A 85 -8.89 4.66 -4.95
C HIS A 85 -9.10 3.45 -4.04
N GLY A 86 -9.17 2.30 -4.67
CA GLY A 86 -9.21 1.01 -4.01
C GLY A 86 -8.43 0.00 -4.83
N ALA A 87 -8.30 -1.23 -4.35
CA ALA A 87 -7.51 -2.24 -5.02
C ALA A 87 -8.04 -3.64 -4.74
N GLU A 88 -7.76 -4.55 -5.66
CA GLU A 88 -8.01 -5.98 -5.48
C GLU A 88 -6.83 -6.75 -6.04
N ALA A 89 -6.28 -7.66 -5.25
CA ALA A 89 -5.23 -8.56 -5.74
C ALA A 89 -5.88 -9.67 -6.56
N LEU A 90 -5.56 -9.74 -7.84
CA LEU A 90 -6.12 -10.76 -8.73
C LEU A 90 -5.42 -12.10 -8.58
N GLU A 91 -4.24 -12.10 -7.99
CA GLU A 91 -3.45 -13.26 -7.62
C GLU A 91 -2.59 -12.86 -6.44
N GLU A 92 -1.77 -13.75 -5.89
CA GLU A 92 -0.83 -13.36 -4.85
C GLU A 92 0.03 -12.20 -5.37
N THR A 93 0.07 -11.11 -4.62
CA THR A 93 0.68 -9.86 -5.09
C THR A 93 1.56 -9.26 -4.00
N VAL A 94 2.70 -8.72 -4.42
CA VAL A 94 3.55 -7.90 -3.57
C VAL A 94 3.64 -6.53 -4.21
N SER A 95 3.25 -5.50 -3.47
CA SER A 95 3.40 -4.12 -3.94
C SER A 95 4.38 -3.37 -3.05
N ILE A 96 5.07 -2.42 -3.66
CA ILE A 96 5.91 -1.44 -2.98
C ILE A 96 5.17 -0.12 -3.09
N GLU A 97 4.95 0.53 -1.96
CA GLU A 97 4.18 1.76 -1.89
C GLU A 97 5.07 2.87 -1.34
N ILE A 98 5.07 4.01 -2.00
CA ILE A 98 5.83 5.18 -1.56
C ILE A 98 4.84 6.32 -1.33
N PHE A 99 4.89 6.93 -0.15
CA PHE A 99 3.98 8.02 0.22
C PHE A 99 4.76 9.26 0.66
N ALA A 100 4.28 10.42 0.24
CA ALA A 100 4.76 11.71 0.72
C ALA A 100 3.56 12.67 0.88
N PRO A 101 3.42 13.35 2.01
CA PRO A 101 4.20 13.21 3.24
C PRO A 101 4.00 11.84 3.91
N ARG A 102 4.70 11.62 5.01
CA ARG A 102 4.65 10.37 5.77
C ARG A 102 3.22 9.97 6.13
N ARG A 103 2.94 8.68 6.11
CA ARG A 103 1.62 8.13 6.48
C ARG A 103 1.48 8.10 8.00
N GLU A 104 1.04 9.22 8.57
CA GLU A 104 0.85 9.33 10.02
C GLU A 104 -0.22 8.38 10.54
N ASP A 105 -1.25 8.08 9.74
CA ASP A 105 -2.27 7.12 10.11
C ASP A 105 -1.72 5.69 10.23
N TRP A 106 -0.75 5.32 9.38
CA TRP A 106 -0.09 4.03 9.47
C TRP A 106 0.81 3.95 10.70
N VAL A 107 1.56 5.03 10.97
CA VAL A 107 2.44 5.11 12.13
C VAL A 107 1.63 5.04 13.42
N ALA A 108 0.51 5.73 13.47
CA ALA A 108 -0.38 5.76 14.64
C ALA A 108 -1.33 4.55 14.71
N LYS A 109 -1.31 3.69 13.67
CA LYS A 109 -2.19 2.52 13.56
C LYS A 109 -3.67 2.90 13.62
N SER A 110 -4.01 4.06 13.01
CA SER A 110 -5.38 4.56 12.92
C SER A 110 -5.98 4.33 11.52
N ASP A 111 -5.43 3.38 10.77
CA ASP A 111 -5.84 3.04 9.41
C ASP A 111 -6.90 1.92 9.42
N GLY A 112 -8.01 2.17 10.09
CA GLY A 112 -9.08 1.18 10.29
C GLY A 112 -9.61 0.56 9.00
N TYR A 113 -9.60 1.30 7.89
CA TYR A 113 -10.06 0.77 6.59
C TYR A 113 -9.23 -0.41 6.12
N LEU A 114 -7.94 -0.47 6.49
CA LEU A 114 -7.05 -1.58 6.14
C LEU A 114 -7.13 -2.72 7.15
N ARG A 115 -7.71 -2.46 8.33
CA ARG A 115 -7.75 -3.43 9.42
C ARG A 115 -9.13 -4.08 9.60
N GLY A 116 -10.07 -3.76 8.71
CA GLY A 116 -11.42 -4.26 8.83
C GLY A 116 -12.19 -3.66 10.00
N THR A 117 -11.71 -2.56 10.57
CA THR A 117 -12.39 -1.83 11.65
C THR A 117 -13.00 -0.54 11.13
N LYS A 118 -13.90 0.01 11.90
CA LYS A 118 -14.62 1.24 11.53
C LYS A 118 -14.13 2.44 12.31
#